data_df2c9f123a14625d9ce94d9f1cedde34
#
_entry.id   df2c9f123a14625d9ce94d9f1cedde34
#
_cell.length_a   1.000
_cell.length_b   1.000
_cell.length_c   1.000
_cell.angle_alpha   90.00
_cell.angle_beta   90.00
_cell.angle_gamma   90.00
#
_symmetry.space_group_name_H-M   'P 1'
#
loop_
_entity.id
_entity.type
_entity.pdbx_description
1 polymer ?
#
loop_
_entity_poly.entity_id
_entity_poly.type
_entity_poly.pdbx_seq_one_letter_code
_entity_poly.pdbx_strand_id
1 'polypeptide(L)'
;SDFGIAKTKRKSGGSRSAQYGPSREGFYWNDHVRPEQNAIDQFKYDDKTAKSLLEAGFGVVNTHIQDGIVRGTGALIALDSKGSDSQRILSDQSAQYTSFSKSVLSQQSYPSSIMGAMALLRQLNHDSEWYKKGNIPTKDRSIEAFNQHKKKVQIFEAGSRANALRADAVGDDFGVQYVILGGGDEYERINDIKNTQATFILPLNFPKAYNVEDSFLTNSLELEAMKEWNQRPGNPVALDLSGVSFAFTTKGLKSMKDFKTNLLKSIEYGLDKVTALEALTSQPSKILGNSKLGNLNIDSYANFLITSGDIFEAETTLYENWVNGSRTIITPLSKTDLRGDYHFSINKDSYKLKISGTLIKLKSEVTSDSLKLSSSLNYKNDWMHLMFSSKDTTNQEFIRLNAKILSTIKSIKGKATLVDGSTPNVELKKVVDTSKTSKPEMKKKELPFPVIVPVSYPNGAYGFSKLPEAETLLFKNATVWTNESEGILEATDVLVQNGLISKIGKNLKSKKAVIIDATGKHLTTGIVDEHS
;
A
#
# COMPACT_ATOMS: atom_id res chain seq x y z
N SER A 1 0.53 10.71 4.93
CA SER A 1 -0.65 11.40 4.39
C SER A 1 -0.31 12.82 3.98
N ASP A 2 -1.10 13.41 3.10
CA ASP A 2 -1.11 14.85 2.77
C ASP A 2 -2.38 15.54 3.31
N PHE A 3 -3.03 14.92 4.28
CA PHE A 3 -4.24 15.46 4.91
C PHE A 3 -4.01 16.88 5.44
N GLY A 4 -4.86 17.81 5.02
CA GLY A 4 -4.79 19.21 5.42
C GLY A 4 -3.58 20.01 4.91
N ILE A 5 -2.74 19.40 4.06
CA ILE A 5 -1.59 20.07 3.43
C ILE A 5 -1.91 20.33 1.96
N ALA A 6 -1.80 21.57 1.53
CA ALA A 6 -2.01 21.93 0.14
C ALA A 6 -0.92 21.29 -0.75
N LYS A 7 -1.34 20.70 -1.88
CA LYS A 7 -0.36 20.18 -2.86
C LYS A 7 0.55 21.31 -3.34
N THR A 8 1.84 21.08 -3.26
CA THR A 8 2.85 21.99 -3.75
C THR A 8 2.70 22.17 -5.27
N LYS A 9 2.45 23.40 -5.71
CA LYS A 9 2.32 23.70 -7.13
C LYS A 9 3.69 23.95 -7.76
N ARG A 10 3.92 23.38 -8.94
CA ARG A 10 5.14 23.62 -9.70
C ARG A 10 5.32 25.10 -9.97
N LYS A 11 6.52 25.63 -9.76
CA LYS A 11 6.89 26.98 -10.15
C LYS A 11 6.90 27.03 -11.68
N SER A 12 5.97 27.80 -12.27
CA SER A 12 5.90 27.98 -13.72
C SER A 12 6.80 29.16 -14.13
N GLY A 13 7.58 28.96 -15.20
CA GLY A 13 8.39 30.01 -15.84
C GLY A 13 9.72 30.31 -15.13
N GLY A 14 10.79 30.18 -15.86
CA GLY A 14 12.15 30.51 -15.43
C GLY A 14 13.18 29.64 -16.14
N SER A 15 14.32 30.20 -16.46
CA SER A 15 15.51 29.50 -16.90
C SER A 15 15.95 28.52 -15.79
N ARG A 16 16.54 27.39 -16.14
CA ARG A 16 17.18 26.51 -15.17
C ARG A 16 18.20 27.31 -14.37
N SER A 17 18.07 27.32 -13.03
CA SER A 17 19.05 27.97 -12.17
C SER A 17 20.37 27.18 -12.19
N ALA A 18 21.47 27.87 -11.86
CA ALA A 18 22.77 27.24 -11.77
C ALA A 18 22.76 26.03 -10.83
N GLN A 19 23.59 25.03 -11.13
CA GLN A 19 23.64 23.77 -10.38
C GLN A 19 23.90 23.97 -8.88
N TYR A 20 24.74 24.93 -8.52
CA TYR A 20 25.17 25.24 -7.16
C TYR A 20 24.77 26.65 -6.69
N GLY A 21 23.92 27.35 -7.42
CA GLY A 21 23.45 28.67 -7.02
C GLY A 21 22.38 28.57 -5.94
N PRO A 22 22.61 29.02 -4.70
CA PRO A 22 21.55 29.06 -3.69
C PRO A 22 20.50 30.08 -4.10
N SER A 23 19.22 29.69 -4.04
CA SER A 23 18.11 30.61 -4.29
C SER A 23 17.56 31.23 -3.01
N ARG A 24 18.03 30.76 -1.84
CA ARG A 24 17.55 31.16 -0.51
C ARG A 24 18.75 31.53 0.38
N GLU A 25 18.88 32.79 0.70
CA GLU A 25 19.93 33.25 1.61
C GLU A 25 19.69 32.76 3.03
N GLY A 26 20.75 32.29 3.70
CA GLY A 26 20.69 31.72 5.06
C GLY A 26 20.11 30.30 5.14
N PHE A 27 19.98 29.60 4.00
CA PHE A 27 19.54 28.21 3.90
C PHE A 27 20.54 27.38 3.11
N TYR A 28 20.39 26.04 3.18
CA TYR A 28 21.26 25.12 2.47
C TYR A 28 21.31 25.41 0.96
N TRP A 29 22.48 25.28 0.38
CA TRP A 29 22.76 25.64 -1.02
C TRP A 29 21.89 24.88 -2.03
N ASN A 30 21.38 23.69 -1.69
CA ASN A 30 20.50 22.91 -2.55
C ASN A 30 19.03 23.09 -2.14
N ASP A 31 18.23 23.66 -3.02
CA ASP A 31 16.82 23.97 -2.77
C ASP A 31 15.89 22.77 -2.63
N HIS A 32 16.35 21.57 -2.97
CA HIS A 32 15.58 20.33 -2.76
C HIS A 32 15.70 19.82 -1.33
N VAL A 33 16.55 20.42 -0.51
CA VAL A 33 16.79 20.13 0.90
C VAL A 33 16.15 21.23 1.75
N ARG A 34 15.08 20.89 2.46
CA ARG A 34 14.27 21.86 3.24
C ARG A 34 13.87 21.29 4.61
N PRO A 35 14.82 20.85 5.45
CA PRO A 35 14.51 20.28 6.76
C PRO A 35 13.85 21.30 7.71
N GLU A 36 13.98 22.59 7.45
CA GLU A 36 13.36 23.68 8.22
C GLU A 36 11.86 23.80 8.07
N GLN A 37 11.25 23.10 7.11
CA GLN A 37 9.80 23.12 6.92
C GLN A 37 9.10 22.24 7.97
N ASN A 38 7.97 22.71 8.49
CA ASN A 38 7.11 21.92 9.36
C ASN A 38 5.73 21.81 8.71
N ALA A 39 5.18 20.61 8.70
CA ALA A 39 3.84 20.40 8.14
C ALA A 39 2.77 21.20 8.89
N ILE A 40 2.94 21.39 10.20
CA ILE A 40 1.99 22.12 11.03
C ILE A 40 1.81 23.58 10.62
N ASP A 41 2.85 24.21 10.08
CA ASP A 41 2.80 25.62 9.63
C ASP A 41 1.89 25.84 8.40
N GLN A 42 1.64 24.75 7.66
CA GLN A 42 0.79 24.75 6.45
C GLN A 42 -0.52 23.99 6.65
N PHE A 43 -0.69 23.36 7.81
CA PHE A 43 -1.84 22.53 8.10
C PHE A 43 -3.13 23.34 8.19
N LYS A 44 -4.17 22.83 7.50
CA LYS A 44 -5.55 23.30 7.62
C LYS A 44 -6.47 22.08 7.69
N TYR A 45 -7.28 22.01 8.74
CA TYR A 45 -8.22 20.90 8.86
C TYR A 45 -9.25 20.95 7.72
N ASP A 46 -9.36 19.86 6.98
CA ASP A 46 -10.31 19.70 5.87
C ASP A 46 -11.42 18.71 6.27
N ASP A 47 -12.59 19.24 6.62
CA ASP A 47 -13.74 18.46 7.08
C ASP A 47 -14.17 17.40 6.07
N LYS A 48 -14.08 17.67 4.77
CA LYS A 48 -14.52 16.74 3.73
C LYS A 48 -13.60 15.52 3.67
N THR A 49 -12.30 15.73 3.67
CA THR A 49 -11.32 14.65 3.68
C THR A 49 -11.32 13.92 5.02
N ALA A 50 -11.43 14.65 6.15
CA ALA A 50 -11.56 14.06 7.49
C ALA A 50 -12.76 13.12 7.56
N LYS A 51 -13.91 13.55 7.06
CA LYS A 51 -15.13 12.72 7.01
C LYS A 51 -14.89 11.43 6.22
N SER A 52 -14.24 11.50 5.08
CA SER A 52 -13.94 10.30 4.25
C SER A 52 -13.00 9.33 4.98
N LEU A 53 -12.02 9.85 5.71
CA LEU A 53 -11.10 9.05 6.53
C LEU A 53 -11.81 8.42 7.73
N LEU A 54 -12.67 9.18 8.44
CA LEU A 54 -13.48 8.67 9.55
C LEU A 54 -14.45 7.57 9.11
N GLU A 55 -15.07 7.72 7.94
CA GLU A 55 -15.93 6.70 7.32
C GLU A 55 -15.17 5.43 6.96
N ALA A 56 -13.86 5.52 6.70
CA ALA A 56 -12.98 4.38 6.46
C ALA A 56 -12.40 3.77 7.76
N GLY A 57 -12.69 4.36 8.93
CA GLY A 57 -12.25 3.87 10.24
C GLY A 57 -10.96 4.51 10.77
N PHE A 58 -10.40 5.50 10.09
CA PHE A 58 -9.22 6.21 10.62
C PHE A 58 -9.62 7.19 11.72
N GLY A 59 -8.85 7.24 12.82
CA GLY A 59 -9.01 8.21 13.88
C GLY A 59 -7.88 9.23 13.95
N VAL A 60 -6.69 8.84 13.52
CA VAL A 60 -5.49 9.69 13.57
C VAL A 60 -4.72 9.55 12.26
N VAL A 61 -4.13 10.63 11.80
CA VAL A 61 -3.30 10.67 10.60
C VAL A 61 -1.98 11.36 10.89
N ASN A 62 -0.90 10.84 10.33
CA ASN A 62 0.38 11.52 10.28
C ASN A 62 0.52 12.19 8.91
N THR A 63 0.55 13.52 8.90
CA THR A 63 0.60 14.33 7.67
C THR A 63 1.96 15.01 7.52
N HIS A 64 2.41 15.20 6.26
CA HIS A 64 3.68 15.84 5.96
C HIS A 64 3.65 16.48 4.57
N ILE A 65 4.57 17.39 4.32
CA ILE A 65 4.80 18.00 3.02
C ILE A 65 5.44 16.97 2.09
N GLN A 66 4.83 16.68 0.94
CA GLN A 66 5.30 15.64 0.01
C GLN A 66 6.21 16.18 -1.11
N ASP A 67 7.02 17.19 -0.82
CA ASP A 67 7.85 17.86 -1.82
C ASP A 67 9.31 17.98 -1.36
N GLY A 68 10.25 17.58 -2.20
CA GLY A 68 11.67 17.70 -1.97
C GLY A 68 12.36 16.41 -1.49
N ILE A 69 13.69 16.48 -1.41
CA ILE A 69 14.56 15.38 -0.96
C ILE A 69 14.55 15.29 0.58
N VAL A 70 14.78 16.39 1.29
CA VAL A 70 14.52 16.51 2.72
C VAL A 70 13.34 17.46 2.89
N ARG A 71 12.29 17.00 3.54
CA ARG A 71 10.96 17.64 3.53
C ARG A 71 10.57 18.29 4.85
N GLY A 72 11.46 18.20 5.85
CA GLY A 72 11.18 18.68 7.20
C GLY A 72 10.27 17.75 7.99
N THR A 73 9.52 18.29 8.94
CA THR A 73 8.76 17.48 9.90
C THR A 73 7.31 17.32 9.52
N GLY A 74 6.77 16.14 9.87
CA GLY A 74 5.33 15.86 9.82
C GLY A 74 4.60 16.31 11.09
N ALA A 75 3.28 16.24 11.04
CA ALA A 75 2.39 16.49 12.18
C ALA A 75 1.42 15.32 12.38
N LEU A 76 1.15 14.99 13.64
CA LEU A 76 0.22 13.94 14.03
C LEU A 76 -1.11 14.56 14.43
N ILE A 77 -2.16 14.24 13.68
CA ILE A 77 -3.45 14.91 13.77
C ILE A 77 -4.57 13.91 14.09
N ALA A 78 -5.31 14.18 15.13
CA ALA A 78 -6.57 13.49 15.43
C ALA A 78 -7.69 14.00 14.52
N LEU A 79 -8.47 13.10 13.94
CA LEU A 79 -9.60 13.43 13.06
C LEU A 79 -10.88 13.80 13.86
N ASP A 80 -10.70 14.46 15.00
CA ASP A 80 -11.81 14.91 15.82
C ASP A 80 -12.59 16.04 15.13
N SER A 81 -13.81 15.73 14.68
CA SER A 81 -14.66 16.68 13.94
C SER A 81 -15.19 17.82 14.82
N LYS A 82 -15.14 17.67 16.14
CA LYS A 82 -15.69 18.66 17.11
C LYS A 82 -14.61 19.38 17.90
N GLY A 83 -13.38 18.88 17.89
CA GLY A 83 -12.27 19.45 18.63
C GLY A 83 -11.77 20.76 18.03
N SER A 84 -11.12 21.59 18.86
CA SER A 84 -10.31 22.72 18.41
C SER A 84 -8.99 22.23 17.78
N ASP A 85 -8.31 23.08 17.03
CA ASP A 85 -7.01 22.71 16.44
C ASP A 85 -5.98 22.31 17.49
N SER A 86 -5.99 22.96 18.68
CA SER A 86 -5.11 22.57 19.79
C SER A 86 -5.41 21.18 20.36
N GLN A 87 -6.63 20.68 20.26
CA GLN A 87 -7.02 19.34 20.68
C GLN A 87 -6.75 18.28 19.61
N ARG A 88 -6.77 18.69 18.33
CA ARG A 88 -6.52 17.82 17.19
C ARG A 88 -5.03 17.54 16.98
N ILE A 89 -4.15 18.49 17.31
CA ILE A 89 -2.71 18.38 17.12
C ILE A 89 -2.12 17.53 18.26
N LEU A 90 -1.82 16.26 17.99
CA LEU A 90 -1.21 15.36 18.97
C LEU A 90 0.32 15.49 18.99
N SER A 91 0.92 15.91 17.88
CA SER A 91 2.32 16.29 17.76
C SER A 91 2.50 17.23 16.57
N ASP A 92 3.19 18.33 16.78
CA ASP A 92 3.53 19.31 15.75
C ASP A 92 4.77 18.92 14.92
N GLN A 93 5.60 18.02 15.44
CA GLN A 93 6.82 17.52 14.80
C GLN A 93 7.00 16.02 15.03
N SER A 94 6.21 15.20 14.34
CA SER A 94 6.13 13.74 14.58
C SER A 94 7.34 12.95 14.06
N ALA A 95 7.84 13.27 12.87
CA ALA A 95 8.95 12.58 12.21
C ALA A 95 9.58 13.51 11.18
N GLN A 96 10.84 13.27 10.78
CA GLN A 96 11.46 13.91 9.62
C GLN A 96 11.27 13.05 8.39
N TYR A 97 10.94 13.68 7.26
CA TYR A 97 10.67 13.00 6.00
C TYR A 97 11.77 13.26 4.97
N THR A 98 12.17 12.19 4.29
CA THR A 98 13.21 12.18 3.25
C THR A 98 12.75 11.39 2.04
N SER A 99 13.27 11.68 0.86
CA SER A 99 13.03 10.93 -0.37
C SER A 99 14.15 11.14 -1.39
N PHE A 100 14.09 10.45 -2.52
CA PHE A 100 14.95 10.75 -3.68
C PHE A 100 14.31 11.73 -4.68
N SER A 101 13.11 12.24 -4.39
CA SER A 101 12.36 13.11 -5.31
C SER A 101 12.73 14.57 -5.14
N LYS A 102 12.97 15.25 -6.26
CA LYS A 102 13.25 16.70 -6.29
C LYS A 102 12.04 17.52 -5.89
N SER A 103 12.28 18.69 -5.30
CA SER A 103 11.23 19.67 -5.07
C SER A 103 10.75 20.28 -6.39
N VAL A 104 9.44 20.40 -6.55
CA VAL A 104 8.82 21.10 -7.69
C VAL A 104 8.91 22.64 -7.57
N LEU A 105 9.31 23.15 -6.40
CA LEU A 105 9.50 24.57 -6.16
C LEU A 105 10.84 25.11 -6.66
N SER A 106 11.81 24.21 -6.92
CA SER A 106 13.15 24.59 -7.35
C SER A 106 13.37 24.36 -8.84
N GLN A 107 14.10 25.28 -9.47
CA GLN A 107 14.60 25.16 -10.83
C GLN A 107 16.04 24.63 -10.89
N GLN A 108 16.64 24.33 -9.75
CA GLN A 108 18.00 23.79 -9.67
C GLN A 108 18.11 22.45 -10.41
N SER A 109 19.15 22.31 -11.22
CA SER A 109 19.33 21.13 -12.06
C SER A 109 19.79 19.90 -11.27
N TYR A 110 20.67 20.11 -10.28
CA TYR A 110 21.19 19.02 -9.43
C TYR A 110 20.29 18.74 -8.22
N PRO A 111 20.05 17.47 -7.88
CA PRO A 111 20.51 16.25 -8.56
C PRO A 111 19.66 15.94 -9.81
N SER A 112 20.28 15.28 -10.80
CA SER A 112 19.60 14.83 -12.03
C SER A 112 19.23 13.36 -12.03
N SER A 113 19.76 12.60 -11.08
CA SER A 113 19.59 11.14 -10.96
C SER A 113 19.43 10.71 -9.49
N ILE A 114 19.04 9.45 -9.28
CA ILE A 114 18.98 8.85 -7.95
C ILE A 114 20.38 8.81 -7.31
N MET A 115 21.43 8.50 -8.07
CA MET A 115 22.81 8.54 -7.57
C MET A 115 23.18 9.94 -7.09
N GLY A 116 22.83 10.97 -7.85
CA GLY A 116 23.01 12.35 -7.42
C GLY A 116 22.23 12.70 -6.15
N ALA A 117 21.01 12.18 -6.00
CA ALA A 117 20.24 12.36 -4.76
C ALA A 117 20.87 11.65 -3.56
N MET A 118 21.40 10.43 -3.74
CA MET A 118 22.17 9.73 -2.71
C MET A 118 23.44 10.50 -2.32
N ALA A 119 24.18 11.00 -3.31
CA ALA A 119 25.37 11.82 -3.09
C ALA A 119 25.04 13.12 -2.32
N LEU A 120 23.92 13.78 -2.68
CA LEU A 120 23.45 14.97 -1.98
C LEU A 120 23.09 14.70 -0.52
N LEU A 121 22.43 13.57 -0.23
CA LEU A 121 22.12 13.18 1.15
C LEU A 121 23.37 12.88 1.97
N ARG A 122 24.37 12.22 1.37
CA ARG A 122 25.69 12.01 2.00
C ARG A 122 26.39 13.34 2.27
N GLN A 123 26.42 14.23 1.26
CA GLN A 123 26.98 15.57 1.39
C GLN A 123 26.32 16.35 2.54
N LEU A 124 24.98 16.36 2.60
CA LEU A 124 24.23 17.02 3.68
C LEU A 124 24.62 16.49 5.07
N ASN A 125 24.80 15.19 5.21
CA ASN A 125 25.23 14.62 6.48
C ASN A 125 26.65 15.03 6.84
N HIS A 126 27.60 15.03 5.89
CA HIS A 126 28.97 15.53 6.13
C HIS A 126 28.98 17.03 6.45
N ASP A 127 28.23 17.84 5.70
CA ASP A 127 28.10 19.29 5.95
C ASP A 127 27.50 19.54 7.33
N SER A 128 26.51 18.75 7.74
CA SER A 128 25.89 18.79 9.06
C SER A 128 26.87 18.50 10.20
N GLU A 129 27.74 17.49 10.04
CA GLU A 129 28.77 17.16 11.02
C GLU A 129 29.90 18.24 11.05
N TRP A 130 30.26 18.78 9.89
CA TRP A 130 31.18 19.88 9.80
C TRP A 130 30.63 21.13 10.50
N TYR A 131 29.34 21.44 10.25
CA TYR A 131 28.63 22.58 10.86
C TYR A 131 28.65 22.52 12.40
N LYS A 132 28.48 21.34 13.00
CA LYS A 132 28.52 21.15 14.45
C LYS A 132 29.89 21.49 15.10
N LYS A 133 30.99 21.45 14.32
CA LYS A 133 32.32 21.76 14.82
C LYS A 133 32.54 23.27 15.08
N GLY A 134 31.56 24.11 14.72
CA GLY A 134 31.54 25.53 15.10
C GLY A 134 32.40 26.46 14.25
N ASN A 135 33.08 25.99 13.22
CA ASN A 135 33.94 26.80 12.33
C ASN A 135 33.18 27.45 11.19
N ILE A 136 32.07 28.13 11.50
CA ILE A 136 31.14 28.59 10.46
C ILE A 136 31.09 30.10 10.41
N PRO A 137 31.31 30.70 9.23
CA PRO A 137 31.20 32.16 9.07
C PRO A 137 29.75 32.67 9.03
N THR A 138 28.79 31.83 8.65
CA THR A 138 27.39 32.21 8.46
C THR A 138 26.45 31.12 8.98
N LYS A 139 25.30 31.53 9.48
CA LYS A 139 24.26 30.65 10.00
C LYS A 139 23.46 30.03 8.85
N ASP A 140 23.29 28.69 8.87
CA ASP A 140 22.46 27.91 7.93
C ASP A 140 21.27 27.30 8.67
N ARG A 141 20.07 27.85 8.41
CA ARG A 141 18.82 27.43 9.05
C ARG A 141 18.43 25.99 8.69
N SER A 142 18.73 25.57 7.47
CA SER A 142 18.42 24.20 7.04
C SER A 142 19.28 23.19 7.76
N ILE A 143 20.59 23.43 7.89
CA ILE A 143 21.48 22.51 8.63
C ILE A 143 21.14 22.50 10.12
N GLU A 144 20.78 23.64 10.72
CA GLU A 144 20.33 23.68 12.11
C GLU A 144 19.08 22.82 12.33
N ALA A 145 18.07 23.00 11.49
CA ALA A 145 16.84 22.20 11.56
C ALA A 145 17.12 20.71 11.32
N PHE A 146 17.94 20.38 10.32
CA PHE A 146 18.35 19.00 10.06
C PHE A 146 19.00 18.35 11.28
N ASN A 147 19.92 19.06 11.94
CA ASN A 147 20.58 18.60 13.16
C ASN A 147 19.62 18.41 14.34
N GLN A 148 18.67 19.31 14.52
CA GLN A 148 17.64 19.21 15.55
C GLN A 148 16.74 17.98 15.31
N HIS A 149 16.44 17.69 14.06
CA HIS A 149 15.54 16.60 13.70
C HIS A 149 16.20 15.21 13.65
N LYS A 150 17.54 15.11 13.73
CA LYS A 150 18.27 13.80 13.74
C LYS A 150 17.78 12.84 14.84
N LYS A 151 17.29 13.38 15.97
CA LYS A 151 16.77 12.56 17.08
C LYS A 151 15.32 12.10 16.88
N LYS A 152 14.63 12.62 15.88
CA LYS A 152 13.26 12.22 15.56
C LYS A 152 13.27 10.94 14.74
N VAL A 153 12.12 10.31 14.65
CA VAL A 153 11.90 9.22 13.69
C VAL A 153 12.22 9.71 12.29
N GLN A 154 13.03 8.95 11.55
CA GLN A 154 13.44 9.26 10.20
C GLN A 154 12.62 8.41 9.23
N ILE A 155 11.72 9.01 8.45
CA ILE A 155 10.89 8.29 7.49
C ILE A 155 11.41 8.58 6.08
N PHE A 156 11.77 7.53 5.36
CA PHE A 156 12.24 7.62 3.98
C PHE A 156 11.18 7.13 3.00
N GLU A 157 10.71 7.98 2.11
CA GLU A 157 9.82 7.61 1.03
C GLU A 157 10.61 7.06 -0.16
N ALA A 158 10.72 5.74 -0.24
CA ALA A 158 11.47 5.03 -1.27
C ALA A 158 10.62 4.74 -2.52
N GLY A 159 9.39 4.27 -2.35
CA GLY A 159 8.44 4.00 -3.43
C GLY A 159 8.74 2.77 -4.29
N SER A 160 9.84 2.06 -4.03
CA SER A 160 10.16 0.75 -4.62
C SER A 160 11.19 0.01 -3.75
N ARG A 161 11.26 -1.31 -3.88
CA ARG A 161 12.26 -2.14 -3.20
C ARG A 161 13.71 -1.70 -3.48
N ALA A 162 14.00 -1.38 -4.73
CA ALA A 162 15.35 -0.96 -5.11
C ALA A 162 15.75 0.35 -4.43
N ASN A 163 14.84 1.31 -4.32
CA ASN A 163 15.09 2.54 -3.61
C ASN A 163 15.07 2.37 -2.09
N ALA A 164 14.31 1.38 -1.58
CA ALA A 164 14.35 1.01 -0.16
C ALA A 164 15.77 0.57 0.25
N LEU A 165 16.38 -0.33 -0.53
CA LEU A 165 17.76 -0.79 -0.30
C LEU A 165 18.78 0.35 -0.46
N ARG A 166 18.57 1.28 -1.40
CA ARG A 166 19.43 2.47 -1.55
C ARG A 166 19.29 3.44 -0.38
N ALA A 167 18.08 3.62 0.14
CA ALA A 167 17.84 4.47 1.30
C ALA A 167 18.52 3.91 2.55
N ASP A 168 18.38 2.60 2.75
CA ASP A 168 19.04 1.87 3.82
C ASP A 168 20.56 2.05 3.77
N ALA A 169 21.18 1.79 2.63
CA ALA A 169 22.63 1.98 2.42
C ALA A 169 23.11 3.43 2.70
N VAL A 170 22.28 4.43 2.39
CA VAL A 170 22.60 5.82 2.77
C VAL A 170 22.45 6.03 4.27
N GLY A 171 21.46 5.40 4.91
CA GLY A 171 21.27 5.44 6.35
C GLY A 171 22.44 4.80 7.11
N ASP A 172 22.87 3.62 6.67
CA ASP A 172 23.97 2.85 7.26
C ASP A 172 25.28 3.66 7.31
N ASP A 173 25.59 4.42 6.25
CA ASP A 173 26.77 5.28 6.18
C ASP A 173 26.86 6.28 7.36
N PHE A 174 25.72 6.61 7.99
CA PHE A 174 25.61 7.62 9.06
C PHE A 174 24.94 7.11 10.34
N GLY A 175 24.71 5.81 10.47
CA GLY A 175 24.04 5.20 11.61
C GLY A 175 22.58 5.62 11.77
N VAL A 176 21.88 5.89 10.67
CA VAL A 176 20.47 6.28 10.65
C VAL A 176 19.62 5.10 10.22
N GLN A 177 18.83 4.54 11.15
CA GLN A 177 17.83 3.54 10.82
C GLN A 177 16.56 4.23 10.31
N TYR A 178 16.29 4.10 9.02
CA TYR A 178 15.05 4.63 8.43
C TYR A 178 13.86 3.72 8.69
N VAL A 179 12.69 4.34 8.89
CA VAL A 179 11.40 3.72 8.61
C VAL A 179 11.11 3.96 7.14
N ILE A 180 10.91 2.92 6.36
CA ILE A 180 10.85 3.01 4.90
C ILE A 180 9.42 2.92 4.40
N LEU A 181 8.95 3.98 3.72
CA LEU A 181 7.72 3.92 2.96
C LEU A 181 8.01 3.25 1.61
N GLY A 182 7.58 2.01 1.50
CA GLY A 182 7.87 1.13 0.37
C GLY A 182 6.99 1.35 -0.86
N GLY A 183 7.15 0.46 -1.83
CA GLY A 183 6.42 0.47 -3.10
C GLY A 183 5.31 -0.59 -3.21
N GLY A 184 5.33 -1.59 -2.33
CA GLY A 184 4.47 -2.78 -2.42
C GLY A 184 5.08 -3.90 -3.27
N ASP A 185 6.37 -3.80 -3.60
CA ASP A 185 7.16 -4.76 -4.38
C ASP A 185 8.30 -5.41 -3.55
N GLU A 186 8.27 -5.26 -2.23
CA GLU A 186 9.30 -5.73 -1.31
C GLU A 186 9.47 -7.26 -1.35
N TYR A 187 8.37 -7.99 -1.60
CA TYR A 187 8.36 -9.46 -1.71
C TYR A 187 9.35 -10.00 -2.75
N GLU A 188 9.69 -9.23 -3.78
CA GLU A 188 10.61 -9.67 -4.83
C GLU A 188 12.07 -9.83 -4.36
N ARG A 189 12.45 -9.13 -3.30
CA ARG A 189 13.78 -9.16 -2.70
C ARG A 189 13.70 -9.30 -1.19
N ILE A 190 12.79 -10.16 -0.71
CA ILE A 190 12.41 -10.24 0.71
C ILE A 190 13.59 -10.47 1.66
N ASN A 191 14.60 -11.24 1.25
CA ASN A 191 15.79 -11.47 2.06
C ASN A 191 16.63 -10.20 2.24
N ASP A 192 16.81 -9.44 1.15
CA ASP A 192 17.54 -8.17 1.22
C ASP A 192 16.75 -7.15 2.04
N ILE A 193 15.44 -7.10 1.87
CA ILE A 193 14.53 -6.26 2.67
C ILE A 193 14.61 -6.61 4.15
N LYS A 194 14.62 -7.89 4.50
CA LYS A 194 14.83 -8.34 5.88
C LYS A 194 16.18 -7.88 6.45
N ASN A 195 17.23 -7.95 5.64
CA ASN A 195 18.59 -7.58 6.06
C ASN A 195 18.72 -6.09 6.39
N THR A 196 17.86 -5.21 5.87
CA THR A 196 17.83 -3.78 6.24
C THR A 196 17.43 -3.55 7.69
N GLN A 197 16.77 -4.50 8.35
CA GLN A 197 16.19 -4.38 9.69
C GLN A 197 15.21 -3.19 9.84
N ALA A 198 14.82 -2.57 8.72
CA ALA A 198 13.90 -1.45 8.70
C ALA A 198 12.47 -1.88 9.01
N THR A 199 11.72 -0.98 9.63
CA THR A 199 10.26 -1.08 9.67
C THR A 199 9.69 -0.43 8.41
N PHE A 200 8.71 -1.09 7.77
CA PHE A 200 8.12 -0.62 6.53
C PHE A 200 6.77 0.05 6.74
N ILE A 201 6.44 0.98 5.84
CA ILE A 201 5.09 1.53 5.68
C ILE A 201 4.62 1.10 4.29
N LEU A 202 3.62 0.21 4.22
CA LEU A 202 3.21 -0.45 2.99
C LEU A 202 1.97 0.21 2.37
N PRO A 203 2.02 0.62 1.10
CA PRO A 203 0.84 1.06 0.39
C PRO A 203 -0.04 -0.15 0.00
N LEU A 204 -1.33 -0.06 0.28
CA LEU A 204 -2.32 -1.04 -0.20
C LEU A 204 -2.85 -0.65 -1.59
N ASN A 205 -1.95 -0.25 -2.48
CA ASN A 205 -2.27 0.16 -3.84
C ASN A 205 -1.93 -0.97 -4.82
N PHE A 206 -2.92 -1.82 -5.12
CA PHE A 206 -2.74 -2.98 -5.99
C PHE A 206 -3.14 -2.68 -7.43
N PRO A 207 -2.47 -3.30 -8.42
CA PRO A 207 -2.89 -3.24 -9.81
C PRO A 207 -4.32 -3.74 -9.98
N LYS A 208 -5.07 -3.10 -10.87
CA LYS A 208 -6.41 -3.59 -11.22
C LYS A 208 -6.31 -4.82 -12.11
N ALA A 209 -7.35 -5.65 -12.08
CA ALA A 209 -7.47 -6.75 -13.02
C ALA A 209 -7.43 -6.25 -14.47
N TYR A 210 -6.74 -6.97 -15.31
CA TYR A 210 -6.67 -6.68 -16.74
C TYR A 210 -7.98 -7.07 -17.43
N ASN A 211 -8.34 -6.34 -18.48
CA ASN A 211 -9.40 -6.77 -19.36
C ASN A 211 -8.89 -7.90 -20.26
N VAL A 212 -9.45 -9.09 -20.09
CA VAL A 212 -9.09 -10.30 -20.83
C VAL A 212 -10.18 -10.76 -21.80
N GLU A 213 -11.25 -9.95 -21.96
CA GLU A 213 -12.34 -10.23 -22.92
C GLU A 213 -11.92 -9.92 -24.35
N ASP A 214 -11.02 -8.96 -24.54
CA ASP A 214 -10.46 -8.59 -25.83
C ASP A 214 -9.17 -9.37 -26.09
N SER A 215 -9.18 -10.22 -27.14
CA SER A 215 -8.05 -11.08 -27.51
C SER A 215 -6.80 -10.28 -27.93
N PHE A 216 -6.95 -9.09 -28.51
CA PHE A 216 -5.83 -8.22 -28.84
C PHE A 216 -5.13 -7.70 -27.59
N LEU A 217 -5.92 -7.22 -26.61
CA LEU A 217 -5.37 -6.76 -25.33
C LEU A 217 -4.72 -7.92 -24.57
N THR A 218 -5.34 -9.09 -24.58
CA THR A 218 -4.81 -10.29 -23.92
C THR A 218 -3.43 -10.68 -24.47
N ASN A 219 -3.25 -10.66 -25.80
CA ASN A 219 -1.98 -10.99 -26.43
C ASN A 219 -0.86 -9.96 -26.15
N SER A 220 -1.21 -8.73 -25.77
CA SER A 220 -0.25 -7.67 -25.44
C SER A 220 0.14 -7.65 -23.96
N LEU A 221 -0.48 -8.49 -23.11
CA LEU A 221 -0.16 -8.54 -21.68
C LEU A 221 1.18 -9.22 -21.44
N GLU A 222 2.07 -8.47 -20.82
CA GLU A 222 3.39 -8.99 -20.44
C GLU A 222 3.27 -9.93 -19.22
N LEU A 223 4.03 -11.02 -19.23
CA LEU A 223 4.06 -11.99 -18.13
C LEU A 223 4.49 -11.32 -16.82
N GLU A 224 5.41 -10.37 -16.87
CA GLU A 224 5.85 -9.59 -15.70
C GLU A 224 4.70 -8.81 -15.07
N ALA A 225 3.91 -8.11 -15.86
CA ALA A 225 2.74 -7.36 -15.39
C ALA A 225 1.67 -8.28 -14.77
N MET A 226 1.47 -9.48 -15.35
CA MET A 226 0.56 -10.48 -14.78
C MET A 226 1.09 -11.05 -13.46
N LYS A 227 2.39 -11.29 -13.34
CA LYS A 227 3.03 -11.71 -12.08
C LYS A 227 2.87 -10.65 -11.02
N GLU A 228 3.15 -9.37 -11.32
CA GLU A 228 2.98 -8.27 -10.39
C GLU A 228 1.53 -8.17 -9.89
N TRP A 229 0.57 -8.23 -10.79
CA TRP A 229 -0.86 -8.22 -10.42
C TRP A 229 -1.23 -9.38 -9.49
N ASN A 230 -0.71 -10.57 -9.75
CA ASN A 230 -0.98 -11.76 -8.96
C ASN A 230 -0.29 -11.71 -7.59
N GLN A 231 0.98 -11.31 -7.50
CA GLN A 231 1.82 -11.41 -6.31
C GLN A 231 1.66 -10.22 -5.36
N ARG A 232 1.38 -9.03 -5.87
CA ARG A 232 1.39 -7.78 -5.09
C ARG A 232 0.46 -7.79 -3.85
N PRO A 233 -0.76 -8.37 -3.88
CA PRO A 233 -1.58 -8.48 -2.68
C PRO A 233 -0.96 -9.36 -1.58
N GLY A 234 -0.04 -10.26 -1.93
CA GLY A 234 0.73 -11.09 -1.02
C GLY A 234 1.95 -10.41 -0.40
N ASN A 235 2.29 -9.17 -0.80
CA ASN A 235 3.46 -8.46 -0.26
C ASN A 235 3.44 -8.35 1.28
N PRO A 236 2.34 -7.94 1.95
CA PRO A 236 2.31 -7.90 3.42
C PRO A 236 2.52 -9.27 4.06
N VAL A 237 2.03 -10.34 3.43
CA VAL A 237 2.23 -11.72 3.88
C VAL A 237 3.71 -12.11 3.83
N ALA A 238 4.39 -11.76 2.74
CA ALA A 238 5.82 -12.06 2.58
C ALA A 238 6.67 -11.36 3.66
N LEU A 239 6.34 -10.11 4.02
CA LEU A 239 7.02 -9.38 5.08
C LEU A 239 6.74 -10.03 6.45
N ASP A 240 5.47 -10.35 6.76
CA ASP A 240 5.05 -11.00 8.00
C ASP A 240 5.79 -12.32 8.20
N LEU A 241 5.74 -13.22 7.23
CA LEU A 241 6.44 -14.52 7.27
C LEU A 241 7.96 -14.39 7.41
N SER A 242 8.51 -13.28 6.96
CA SER A 242 9.95 -12.98 7.08
C SER A 242 10.31 -12.29 8.40
N GLY A 243 9.33 -11.92 9.23
CA GLY A 243 9.52 -11.21 10.48
C GLY A 243 9.87 -9.72 10.30
N VAL A 244 9.52 -9.13 9.16
CA VAL A 244 9.70 -7.69 8.90
C VAL A 244 8.49 -6.93 9.41
N SER A 245 8.70 -6.02 10.36
CA SER A 245 7.63 -5.18 10.91
C SER A 245 7.12 -4.16 9.89
N PHE A 246 5.80 -3.95 9.85
CA PHE A 246 5.22 -2.96 8.94
C PHE A 246 3.94 -2.32 9.49
N ALA A 247 3.61 -1.15 8.93
CA ALA A 247 2.33 -0.45 9.06
C ALA A 247 1.74 -0.20 7.68
N PHE A 248 0.44 0.10 7.59
CA PHE A 248 -0.22 0.41 6.32
C PHE A 248 -0.38 1.91 6.07
N THR A 249 -0.43 2.28 4.78
CA THR A 249 -0.74 3.64 4.34
C THR A 249 -1.78 3.66 3.22
N THR A 250 -2.52 4.76 3.15
CA THR A 250 -3.47 5.04 2.07
C THR A 250 -2.81 5.66 0.83
N LYS A 251 -1.48 5.81 0.84
CA LYS A 251 -0.76 6.43 -0.27
C LYS A 251 -0.99 5.69 -1.59
N GLY A 252 -1.23 6.45 -2.66
CA GLY A 252 -1.48 5.91 -3.99
C GLY A 252 -2.89 5.39 -4.23
N LEU A 253 -3.76 5.33 -3.23
CA LEU A 253 -5.16 4.94 -3.41
C LEU A 253 -5.93 6.06 -4.13
N LYS A 254 -6.73 5.67 -5.12
CA LYS A 254 -7.64 6.60 -5.83
C LYS A 254 -8.91 6.88 -5.04
N SER A 255 -9.31 5.97 -4.17
CA SER A 255 -10.50 6.06 -3.33
C SER A 255 -10.25 5.40 -1.98
N MET A 256 -10.76 5.99 -0.90
CA MET A 256 -10.72 5.38 0.44
C MET A 256 -11.51 4.06 0.53
N LYS A 257 -12.45 3.83 -0.41
CA LYS A 257 -13.15 2.54 -0.51
C LYS A 257 -12.23 1.40 -0.88
N ASP A 258 -11.19 1.69 -1.67
CA ASP A 258 -10.21 0.69 -2.11
C ASP A 258 -9.35 0.19 -0.93
N PHE A 259 -9.23 0.99 0.16
CA PHE A 259 -8.43 0.63 1.32
C PHE A 259 -8.92 -0.67 1.97
N LYS A 260 -10.21 -0.72 2.38
CA LYS A 260 -10.79 -1.93 2.99
C LYS A 260 -10.75 -3.11 2.01
N THR A 261 -11.09 -2.88 0.74
CA THR A 261 -11.10 -3.93 -0.30
C THR A 261 -9.72 -4.55 -0.47
N ASN A 262 -8.68 -3.72 -0.55
CA ASN A 262 -7.31 -4.20 -0.75
C ASN A 262 -6.73 -4.84 0.52
N LEU A 263 -7.10 -4.34 1.71
CA LEU A 263 -6.74 -4.98 2.98
C LEU A 263 -7.34 -6.38 3.08
N LEU A 264 -8.63 -6.52 2.78
CA LEU A 264 -9.30 -7.83 2.76
C LEU A 264 -8.68 -8.76 1.74
N LYS A 265 -8.24 -8.23 0.60
CA LYS A 265 -7.52 -9.01 -0.40
C LYS A 265 -6.18 -9.54 0.12
N SER A 266 -5.42 -8.75 0.89
CA SER A 266 -4.19 -9.26 1.53
C SER A 266 -4.49 -10.35 2.55
N ILE A 267 -5.58 -10.25 3.30
CA ILE A 267 -6.03 -11.31 4.22
C ILE A 267 -6.45 -12.57 3.46
N GLU A 268 -7.14 -12.42 2.33
CA GLU A 268 -7.45 -13.52 1.42
C GLU A 268 -6.18 -14.22 0.90
N TYR A 269 -5.09 -13.47 0.73
CA TYR A 269 -3.77 -13.98 0.35
C TYR A 269 -2.97 -14.58 1.53
N GLY A 270 -3.52 -14.59 2.73
CA GLY A 270 -2.96 -15.27 3.90
C GLY A 270 -2.39 -14.34 4.98
N LEU A 271 -2.61 -13.01 4.89
CA LEU A 271 -2.23 -12.13 5.99
C LEU A 271 -3.07 -12.42 7.23
N ASP A 272 -2.40 -12.66 8.36
CA ASP A 272 -3.08 -12.86 9.63
C ASP A 272 -3.86 -11.60 10.06
N LYS A 273 -5.07 -11.80 10.60
CA LYS A 273 -5.94 -10.71 11.02
C LYS A 273 -5.38 -9.91 12.20
N VAL A 274 -4.65 -10.57 13.11
CA VAL A 274 -4.01 -9.89 14.25
C VAL A 274 -2.86 -9.02 13.75
N THR A 275 -2.00 -9.55 12.88
CA THR A 275 -0.94 -8.77 12.22
C THR A 275 -1.51 -7.59 11.43
N ALA A 276 -2.62 -7.80 10.70
CA ALA A 276 -3.31 -6.73 9.97
C ALA A 276 -3.83 -5.64 10.92
N LEU A 277 -4.39 -6.01 12.08
CA LEU A 277 -4.84 -5.05 13.09
C LEU A 277 -3.65 -4.29 13.71
N GLU A 278 -2.58 -4.98 14.05
CA GLU A 278 -1.37 -4.36 14.56
C GLU A 278 -0.78 -3.36 13.57
N ALA A 279 -0.71 -3.70 12.30
CA ALA A 279 -0.23 -2.82 11.23
C ALA A 279 -1.09 -1.55 11.04
N LEU A 280 -2.34 -1.57 11.49
CA LEU A 280 -3.26 -0.43 11.48
C LEU A 280 -3.26 0.38 12.79
N THR A 281 -2.77 -0.17 13.90
CA THR A 281 -2.95 0.39 15.24
C THR A 281 -1.63 0.50 16.01
N SER A 282 -1.14 -0.59 16.57
CA SER A 282 0.03 -0.59 17.46
C SER A 282 1.35 -0.33 16.73
N GLN A 283 1.51 -0.76 15.49
CA GLN A 283 2.74 -0.52 14.72
C GLN A 283 2.91 0.97 14.36
N PRO A 284 1.90 1.69 13.80
CA PRO A 284 2.01 3.14 13.64
C PRO A 284 2.32 3.89 14.94
N SER A 285 1.72 3.45 16.05
CA SER A 285 1.98 4.01 17.39
C SER A 285 3.45 3.84 17.79
N LYS A 286 4.01 2.64 17.63
CA LYS A 286 5.43 2.34 17.90
C LYS A 286 6.35 3.17 16.99
N ILE A 287 6.07 3.23 15.68
CA ILE A 287 6.83 4.04 14.72
C ILE A 287 6.90 5.50 15.17
N LEU A 288 5.77 6.07 15.58
CA LEU A 288 5.69 7.48 15.95
C LEU A 288 6.04 7.76 17.41
N GLY A 289 6.37 6.72 18.20
CA GLY A 289 6.75 6.85 19.60
C GLY A 289 5.62 7.38 20.51
N ASN A 290 4.36 7.16 20.13
CA ASN A 290 3.20 7.63 20.92
C ASN A 290 2.41 6.45 21.51
N SER A 291 2.76 6.04 22.71
CA SER A 291 2.18 4.88 23.41
C SER A 291 0.70 5.05 23.80
N LYS A 292 0.15 6.26 23.71
CA LYS A 292 -1.29 6.52 23.98
C LYS A 292 -2.18 6.22 22.78
N LEU A 293 -1.61 5.81 21.65
CA LEU A 293 -2.32 5.45 20.42
C LEU A 293 -2.30 3.95 20.17
N GLY A 294 -3.25 3.46 19.39
CA GLY A 294 -3.27 2.09 18.85
C GLY A 294 -3.54 1.00 19.87
N ASN A 295 -4.10 1.34 21.02
CA ASN A 295 -4.48 0.42 22.09
C ASN A 295 -5.68 0.96 22.90
N LEU A 296 -6.25 0.11 23.77
CA LEU A 296 -7.37 0.45 24.66
C LEU A 296 -6.96 0.39 26.14
N ASN A 297 -5.72 0.76 26.44
CA ASN A 297 -5.23 0.83 27.81
C ASN A 297 -5.81 2.03 28.55
N ILE A 298 -5.84 1.97 29.89
CA ILE A 298 -6.15 3.13 30.73
C ILE A 298 -5.17 4.26 30.39
N ASP A 299 -5.64 5.50 30.36
CA ASP A 299 -4.91 6.73 29.99
C ASP A 299 -4.50 6.86 28.52
N SER A 300 -4.89 5.92 27.65
CA SER A 300 -4.77 6.08 26.20
C SER A 300 -5.87 6.99 25.64
N TYR A 301 -5.61 7.57 24.46
CA TYR A 301 -6.65 8.33 23.76
C TYR A 301 -7.85 7.44 23.46
N ALA A 302 -9.05 7.94 23.70
CA ALA A 302 -10.30 7.22 23.43
C ALA A 302 -10.57 7.20 21.90
N ASN A 303 -9.77 6.41 21.19
CA ASN A 303 -9.85 6.19 19.75
C ASN A 303 -10.25 4.74 19.48
N PHE A 304 -11.50 4.51 19.08
CA PHE A 304 -12.01 3.16 18.83
C PHE A 304 -13.20 3.16 17.86
N LEU A 305 -13.48 2.01 17.31
CA LEU A 305 -14.58 1.77 16.37
C LEU A 305 -15.66 0.92 17.02
N ILE A 306 -16.93 1.20 16.69
CA ILE A 306 -18.06 0.33 17.01
C ILE A 306 -18.57 -0.26 15.70
N THR A 307 -18.52 -1.58 15.61
CA THR A 307 -18.83 -2.34 14.39
C THR A 307 -19.88 -3.43 14.65
N SER A 308 -20.51 -3.92 13.59
CA SER A 308 -21.49 -5.02 13.68
C SER A 308 -20.85 -6.40 13.82
N GLY A 309 -19.54 -6.51 13.73
CA GLY A 309 -18.78 -7.75 13.78
C GLY A 309 -17.29 -7.50 13.51
N ASP A 310 -16.57 -8.53 13.10
CA ASP A 310 -15.15 -8.46 12.75
C ASP A 310 -14.92 -7.43 11.61
N ILE A 311 -14.02 -6.47 11.83
CA ILE A 311 -13.74 -5.40 10.84
C ILE A 311 -13.15 -5.94 9.54
N PHE A 312 -12.57 -7.14 9.59
CA PHE A 312 -11.98 -7.84 8.45
C PHE A 312 -12.98 -8.71 7.68
N GLU A 313 -14.27 -8.55 7.94
CA GLU A 313 -15.32 -9.13 7.12
C GLU A 313 -15.93 -8.07 6.19
N ALA A 314 -16.21 -8.47 4.92
CA ALA A 314 -16.73 -7.55 3.92
C ALA A 314 -18.08 -6.93 4.31
N GLU A 315 -18.95 -7.73 4.93
CA GLU A 315 -20.30 -7.37 5.32
C GLU A 315 -20.37 -6.60 6.65
N THR A 316 -19.24 -6.42 7.35
CA THR A 316 -19.23 -5.69 8.61
C THR A 316 -19.48 -4.21 8.38
N THR A 317 -20.46 -3.70 9.12
CA THR A 317 -20.86 -2.30 9.13
C THR A 317 -20.14 -1.55 10.24
N LEU A 318 -19.53 -0.42 9.91
CA LEU A 318 -19.01 0.54 10.88
C LEU A 318 -20.17 1.44 11.35
N TYR A 319 -20.51 1.38 12.64
CA TYR A 319 -21.54 2.23 13.23
C TYR A 319 -20.97 3.56 13.66
N GLU A 320 -19.90 3.54 14.42
CA GLU A 320 -19.34 4.73 15.04
C GLU A 320 -17.83 4.70 14.99
N ASN A 321 -17.25 5.88 14.83
CA ASN A 321 -15.82 6.13 14.99
C ASN A 321 -15.65 7.17 16.11
N TRP A 322 -14.91 6.80 17.14
CA TRP A 322 -14.63 7.65 18.30
C TRP A 322 -13.17 8.13 18.21
N VAL A 323 -12.97 9.43 18.33
CA VAL A 323 -11.64 10.07 18.26
C VAL A 323 -11.50 11.05 19.41
N ASN A 324 -10.50 10.86 20.25
CA ASN A 324 -10.30 11.64 21.49
C ASN A 324 -11.57 11.74 22.37
N GLY A 325 -12.38 10.66 22.39
CA GLY A 325 -13.65 10.65 23.08
C GLY A 325 -14.82 11.34 22.35
N SER A 326 -14.57 11.95 21.20
CA SER A 326 -15.60 12.56 20.34
C SER A 326 -16.24 11.53 19.43
N ARG A 327 -17.56 11.41 19.49
CA ARG A 327 -18.36 10.46 18.73
C ARG A 327 -18.67 10.97 17.33
N THR A 328 -18.36 10.18 16.31
CA THR A 328 -18.83 10.37 14.93
C THR A 328 -19.70 9.19 14.50
N ILE A 329 -20.97 9.46 14.19
CA ILE A 329 -21.92 8.44 13.71
C ILE A 329 -21.70 8.25 12.21
N ILE A 330 -21.30 7.04 11.82
CA ILE A 330 -21.12 6.65 10.42
C ILE A 330 -22.41 6.00 9.89
N THR A 331 -22.95 5.05 10.65
CA THR A 331 -24.22 4.40 10.36
C THR A 331 -25.08 4.41 11.63
N PRO A 332 -26.28 4.99 11.61
CA PRO A 332 -27.14 4.98 12.79
C PRO A 332 -27.42 3.57 13.29
N LEU A 333 -27.23 3.32 14.58
CA LEU A 333 -27.56 2.03 15.23
C LEU A 333 -29.06 1.71 15.12
N SER A 334 -29.91 2.73 15.02
CA SER A 334 -31.36 2.59 14.88
C SER A 334 -31.80 2.18 13.47
N LYS A 335 -30.89 2.10 12.51
CA LYS A 335 -31.24 1.69 11.14
C LYS A 335 -31.61 0.21 11.13
N THR A 336 -32.84 -0.07 10.71
CA THR A 336 -33.36 -1.43 10.66
C THR A 336 -32.59 -2.27 9.64
N ASP A 337 -32.09 -3.45 10.04
CA ASP A 337 -31.39 -4.36 9.16
C ASP A 337 -32.36 -5.16 8.29
N LEU A 338 -32.43 -4.83 7.00
CA LEU A 338 -33.27 -5.51 6.04
C LEU A 338 -32.61 -6.76 5.43
N ARG A 339 -31.36 -7.07 5.74
CA ARG A 339 -30.66 -8.21 5.14
C ARG A 339 -31.32 -9.53 5.51
N GLY A 340 -31.33 -10.44 4.55
CA GLY A 340 -31.92 -11.77 4.67
C GLY A 340 -32.70 -12.17 3.41
N ASP A 341 -33.31 -13.32 3.50
CA ASP A 341 -34.09 -13.90 2.43
C ASP A 341 -35.60 -13.67 2.71
N TYR A 342 -36.33 -13.31 1.67
CA TYR A 342 -37.76 -12.99 1.74
C TYR A 342 -38.51 -13.72 0.62
N HIS A 343 -39.72 -14.17 0.91
CA HIS A 343 -40.69 -14.65 -0.08
C HIS A 343 -41.86 -13.69 -0.16
N PHE A 344 -42.31 -13.41 -1.36
CA PHE A 344 -43.50 -12.61 -1.60
C PHE A 344 -44.19 -13.03 -2.91
N SER A 345 -45.47 -12.72 -3.05
CA SER A 345 -46.23 -12.96 -4.26
C SER A 345 -46.89 -11.67 -4.72
N ILE A 346 -46.99 -11.51 -6.02
CA ILE A 346 -47.74 -10.45 -6.66
C ILE A 346 -48.71 -11.17 -7.61
N ASN A 347 -50.02 -11.01 -7.37
CA ASN A 347 -51.07 -11.76 -8.04
C ASN A 347 -50.83 -13.28 -7.91
N LYS A 348 -50.59 -13.97 -9.04
CA LYS A 348 -50.31 -15.42 -9.10
C LYS A 348 -48.83 -15.74 -9.13
N ASP A 349 -47.98 -14.73 -9.31
CA ASP A 349 -46.53 -14.92 -9.41
C ASP A 349 -45.81 -14.90 -8.07
N SER A 350 -44.92 -15.84 -7.85
CA SER A 350 -44.11 -15.97 -6.63
C SER A 350 -42.68 -15.51 -6.89
N TYR A 351 -42.13 -14.78 -5.93
CA TYR A 351 -40.81 -14.18 -6.01
C TYR A 351 -40.01 -14.49 -4.73
N LYS A 352 -38.70 -14.67 -4.90
CA LYS A 352 -37.72 -14.72 -3.82
C LYS A 352 -36.83 -13.48 -3.91
N LEU A 353 -36.66 -12.77 -2.81
CA LEU A 353 -35.80 -11.62 -2.71
C LEU A 353 -34.72 -11.91 -1.68
N LYS A 354 -33.47 -11.85 -2.09
CA LYS A 354 -32.31 -11.87 -1.20
C LYS A 354 -31.76 -10.45 -1.06
N ILE A 355 -31.70 -9.95 0.18
CA ILE A 355 -31.09 -8.67 0.52
C ILE A 355 -29.75 -8.95 1.20
N SER A 356 -28.67 -8.42 0.65
CA SER A 356 -27.29 -8.57 1.13
C SER A 356 -26.54 -7.23 1.13
N GLY A 357 -25.24 -7.24 1.35
CA GLY A 357 -24.40 -6.03 1.38
C GLY A 357 -24.30 -5.41 2.77
N THR A 358 -23.92 -4.13 2.83
CA THR A 358 -23.85 -3.37 4.10
C THR A 358 -25.14 -2.61 4.37
N LEU A 359 -25.38 -2.23 5.65
CA LEU A 359 -26.57 -1.43 6.02
C LEU A 359 -26.69 -0.10 5.27
N ILE A 360 -25.57 0.43 4.78
CA ILE A 360 -25.54 1.68 4.00
C ILE A 360 -25.79 1.40 2.51
N LYS A 361 -25.28 0.26 2.00
CA LYS A 361 -25.37 -0.12 0.59
C LYS A 361 -25.91 -1.54 0.49
N LEU A 362 -27.23 -1.64 0.53
CA LEU A 362 -27.93 -2.89 0.32
C LEU A 362 -27.84 -3.31 -1.18
N LYS A 363 -27.75 -4.61 -1.37
CA LYS A 363 -27.87 -5.27 -2.69
C LYS A 363 -29.10 -6.14 -2.69
N SER A 364 -29.83 -6.16 -3.80
CA SER A 364 -30.98 -7.04 -4.00
C SER A 364 -30.70 -8.06 -5.08
N GLU A 365 -31.21 -9.24 -4.90
CA GLU A 365 -31.31 -10.27 -5.91
C GLU A 365 -32.74 -10.81 -5.88
N VAL A 366 -33.46 -10.66 -7.00
CA VAL A 366 -34.83 -11.13 -7.15
C VAL A 366 -34.84 -12.30 -8.12
N THR A 367 -35.48 -13.40 -7.72
CA THR A 367 -35.67 -14.56 -8.58
C THR A 367 -37.13 -14.98 -8.61
N SER A 368 -37.60 -15.47 -9.75
CA SER A 368 -38.91 -16.08 -9.92
C SER A 368 -38.77 -17.32 -10.84
N ASP A 369 -39.28 -18.47 -10.40
CA ASP A 369 -39.19 -19.73 -11.12
C ASP A 369 -37.78 -20.06 -11.66
N SER A 370 -36.75 -19.83 -10.82
CA SER A 370 -35.32 -19.95 -11.16
C SER A 370 -34.76 -18.89 -12.13
N LEU A 371 -35.57 -17.99 -12.64
CA LEU A 371 -35.12 -16.86 -13.46
C LEU A 371 -34.62 -15.72 -12.57
N LYS A 372 -33.39 -15.28 -12.80
CA LYS A 372 -32.81 -14.12 -12.11
C LYS A 372 -33.25 -12.84 -12.81
N LEU A 373 -33.91 -11.97 -12.06
CA LEU A 373 -34.43 -10.69 -12.53
C LEU A 373 -33.47 -9.55 -12.20
N SER A 374 -33.30 -8.62 -13.16
CA SER A 374 -32.53 -7.40 -12.86
C SER A 374 -33.22 -6.62 -11.75
N SER A 375 -32.48 -6.23 -10.70
CA SER A 375 -33.08 -5.55 -9.55
C SER A 375 -32.19 -4.47 -8.97
N SER A 376 -32.83 -3.46 -8.38
CA SER A 376 -32.16 -2.42 -7.59
C SER A 376 -32.97 -2.13 -6.32
N LEU A 377 -32.26 -1.87 -5.22
CA LEU A 377 -32.85 -1.60 -3.92
C LEU A 377 -32.30 -0.31 -3.34
N ASN A 378 -33.17 0.57 -2.88
CA ASN A 378 -32.83 1.77 -2.12
C ASN A 378 -33.61 1.78 -0.79
N TYR A 379 -32.90 2.04 0.32
CA TYR A 379 -33.52 2.16 1.65
C TYR A 379 -33.09 3.49 2.28
N LYS A 380 -34.06 4.41 2.38
CA LYS A 380 -33.83 5.76 2.91
C LYS A 380 -35.06 6.24 3.68
N ASN A 381 -34.86 6.88 4.82
CA ASN A 381 -35.92 7.45 5.65
C ASN A 381 -37.05 6.45 5.98
N ASP A 382 -36.65 5.22 6.36
CA ASP A 382 -37.55 4.09 6.64
C ASP A 382 -38.44 3.62 5.47
N TRP A 383 -38.13 4.09 4.27
CA TRP A 383 -38.76 3.60 3.05
C TRP A 383 -37.83 2.70 2.25
N MET A 384 -38.35 1.50 1.95
CA MET A 384 -37.72 0.57 1.03
C MET A 384 -38.32 0.75 -0.37
N HIS A 385 -37.48 1.00 -1.34
CA HIS A 385 -37.84 1.08 -2.76
C HIS A 385 -37.09 -0.03 -3.49
N LEU A 386 -37.82 -1.06 -3.90
CA LEU A 386 -37.31 -2.17 -4.71
C LEU A 386 -37.85 -2.05 -6.13
N MET A 387 -36.99 -2.07 -7.11
CA MET A 387 -37.34 -2.12 -8.52
C MET A 387 -36.75 -3.39 -9.13
N PHE A 388 -37.52 -4.12 -9.92
CA PHE A 388 -37.03 -5.32 -10.61
C PHE A 388 -37.74 -5.51 -11.92
N SER A 389 -37.06 -6.17 -12.89
CA SER A 389 -37.64 -6.44 -14.23
C SER A 389 -38.81 -7.39 -14.15
N SER A 390 -39.80 -7.22 -15.06
CA SER A 390 -40.87 -8.20 -15.25
C SER A 390 -40.29 -9.53 -15.74
N LYS A 391 -41.12 -10.59 -15.73
CA LYS A 391 -40.74 -11.89 -16.28
C LYS A 391 -40.67 -11.88 -17.81
N ASP A 392 -41.35 -10.91 -18.44
CA ASP A 392 -41.32 -10.76 -19.90
C ASP A 392 -39.96 -10.14 -20.30
N THR A 393 -39.15 -10.95 -20.96
CA THR A 393 -37.82 -10.54 -21.42
C THR A 393 -37.87 -9.79 -22.76
N THR A 394 -39.01 -9.73 -23.44
CA THR A 394 -39.18 -9.05 -24.72
C THR A 394 -39.36 -7.54 -24.55
N ASN A 395 -39.94 -7.12 -23.42
CA ASN A 395 -40.13 -5.73 -23.04
C ASN A 395 -39.36 -5.45 -21.74
N GLN A 396 -38.45 -4.46 -21.71
CA GLN A 396 -37.72 -4.05 -20.49
C GLN A 396 -38.65 -3.28 -19.54
N GLU A 397 -39.62 -3.95 -18.98
CA GLU A 397 -40.59 -3.40 -18.06
C GLU A 397 -40.22 -3.69 -16.62
N PHE A 398 -40.48 -2.75 -15.70
CA PHE A 398 -40.09 -2.84 -14.31
C PHE A 398 -41.28 -2.76 -13.35
N ILE A 399 -41.30 -3.65 -12.39
CA ILE A 399 -42.18 -3.61 -11.24
C ILE A 399 -41.49 -2.79 -10.12
N ARG A 400 -42.24 -1.86 -9.51
CA ARG A 400 -41.74 -1.03 -8.41
C ARG A 400 -42.49 -1.38 -7.15
N LEU A 401 -41.77 -1.78 -6.09
CA LEU A 401 -42.34 -2.09 -4.79
C LEU A 401 -41.85 -1.05 -3.78
N ASN A 402 -42.81 -0.38 -3.10
CA ASN A 402 -42.56 0.62 -2.07
C ASN A 402 -43.15 0.15 -0.75
N ALA A 403 -42.33 0.14 0.29
CA ALA A 403 -42.73 -0.32 1.62
C ALA A 403 -42.16 0.58 2.72
N LYS A 404 -42.97 0.95 3.69
CA LYS A 404 -42.51 1.62 4.90
C LYS A 404 -42.07 0.56 5.90
N ILE A 405 -40.84 0.69 6.42
CA ILE A 405 -40.26 -0.25 7.35
C ILE A 405 -40.63 0.19 8.77
N LEU A 406 -41.25 -0.70 9.51
CA LEU A 406 -41.51 -0.55 10.94
C LEU A 406 -40.42 -1.29 11.72
N SER A 407 -40.19 -0.91 12.98
CA SER A 407 -39.07 -1.38 13.81
C SER A 407 -39.01 -2.91 14.04
N THR A 408 -40.06 -3.64 13.75
CA THR A 408 -40.13 -5.09 13.96
C THR A 408 -40.29 -5.81 12.61
N ILE A 409 -39.28 -6.53 12.13
CA ILE A 409 -39.30 -7.19 10.82
C ILE A 409 -39.62 -8.68 10.97
N LYS A 410 -40.86 -9.04 11.11
CA LYS A 410 -41.36 -10.38 10.75
C LYS A 410 -41.86 -10.42 9.30
N SER A 411 -42.45 -9.33 8.82
CA SER A 411 -42.84 -9.12 7.44
C SER A 411 -42.76 -7.64 7.04
N ILE A 412 -42.54 -7.36 5.77
CA ILE A 412 -42.53 -6.03 5.19
C ILE A 412 -43.78 -5.89 4.32
N LYS A 413 -44.65 -4.94 4.68
CA LYS A 413 -45.87 -4.66 3.91
C LYS A 413 -45.69 -3.43 3.05
N GLY A 414 -46.07 -3.52 1.79
CA GLY A 414 -45.95 -2.44 0.83
C GLY A 414 -46.92 -2.54 -0.33
N LYS A 415 -46.74 -1.69 -1.31
CA LYS A 415 -47.50 -1.70 -2.58
C LYS A 415 -46.56 -1.88 -3.76
N ALA A 416 -46.88 -2.76 -4.65
CA ALA A 416 -46.24 -2.86 -5.95
C ALA A 416 -46.99 -2.00 -6.98
N THR A 417 -46.27 -1.38 -7.90
CA THR A 417 -46.81 -0.76 -9.09
C THR A 417 -46.40 -1.63 -10.27
N LEU A 418 -47.36 -2.22 -10.93
CA LEU A 418 -47.16 -3.09 -12.07
C LEU A 418 -47.07 -2.29 -13.36
N VAL A 419 -46.75 -2.97 -14.44
CA VAL A 419 -46.63 -2.40 -15.77
C VAL A 419 -47.96 -1.84 -16.31
N ASP A 420 -49.05 -2.52 -15.98
CA ASP A 420 -50.44 -2.10 -16.35
C ASP A 420 -50.95 -0.93 -15.49
N GLY A 421 -50.14 -0.40 -14.58
CA GLY A 421 -50.51 0.68 -13.66
C GLY A 421 -51.26 0.20 -12.42
N SER A 422 -51.60 -1.06 -12.27
CA SER A 422 -52.26 -1.60 -11.07
C SER A 422 -51.32 -1.58 -9.87
N THR A 423 -51.90 -1.42 -8.65
CA THR A 423 -51.14 -1.23 -7.42
C THR A 423 -51.52 -2.23 -6.33
N PRO A 424 -51.24 -3.55 -6.51
CA PRO A 424 -51.58 -4.54 -5.51
C PRO A 424 -50.76 -4.36 -4.21
N ASN A 425 -51.37 -4.74 -3.09
CA ASN A 425 -50.67 -4.85 -1.81
C ASN A 425 -49.74 -6.10 -1.85
N VAL A 426 -48.57 -5.95 -1.28
CA VAL A 426 -47.56 -7.01 -1.25
C VAL A 426 -47.05 -7.15 0.19
N GLU A 427 -46.90 -8.39 0.63
CA GLU A 427 -46.26 -8.71 1.90
C GLU A 427 -45.02 -9.60 1.65
N LEU A 428 -43.84 -9.06 2.02
CA LEU A 428 -42.60 -9.81 1.97
C LEU A 428 -42.43 -10.51 3.33
N LYS A 429 -42.46 -11.84 3.34
CA LYS A 429 -42.27 -12.65 4.52
C LYS A 429 -40.80 -13.05 4.63
N LYS A 430 -40.16 -12.68 5.75
CA LYS A 430 -38.78 -13.04 6.01
C LYS A 430 -38.71 -14.54 6.25
N VAL A 431 -37.82 -15.23 5.56
CA VAL A 431 -37.54 -16.65 5.80
C VAL A 431 -36.78 -16.73 7.13
N VAL A 432 -37.48 -17.22 8.16
CA VAL A 432 -36.84 -17.54 9.43
C VAL A 432 -36.31 -18.96 9.30
N ASP A 433 -35.01 -19.10 9.18
CA ASP A 433 -34.36 -20.39 9.20
C ASP A 433 -34.40 -20.92 10.63
N THR A 434 -35.45 -21.72 10.94
CA THR A 434 -35.66 -22.32 12.26
C THR A 434 -34.63 -23.39 12.61
N SER A 435 -33.70 -23.70 11.69
CA SER A 435 -32.59 -24.64 11.90
C SER A 435 -31.36 -24.00 12.57
N LYS A 436 -31.36 -22.68 12.84
CA LYS A 436 -30.23 -21.97 13.45
C LYS A 436 -30.41 -21.72 14.95
N THR A 437 -30.59 -22.78 15.74
CA THR A 437 -30.34 -22.77 17.20
C THR A 437 -28.94 -23.26 17.59
N SER A 438 -28.09 -23.55 16.68
CA SER A 438 -26.64 -23.55 16.80
C SER A 438 -26.14 -22.60 15.71
N LYS A 439 -25.25 -21.62 16.03
CA LYS A 439 -24.42 -21.03 14.98
C LYS A 439 -23.95 -22.24 14.17
N PRO A 440 -24.33 -22.39 12.90
CA PRO A 440 -23.48 -23.18 12.07
C PRO A 440 -22.15 -22.44 12.12
N GLU A 441 -21.10 -23.01 12.65
CA GLU A 441 -19.84 -22.85 11.97
C GLU A 441 -20.21 -23.04 10.51
N MET A 442 -20.45 -21.96 9.78
CA MET A 442 -20.28 -22.01 8.36
C MET A 442 -18.88 -22.58 8.24
N LYS A 443 -18.77 -23.90 7.92
CA LYS A 443 -17.59 -24.36 7.23
C LYS A 443 -17.42 -23.32 6.14
N LYS A 444 -16.54 -22.34 6.39
CA LYS A 444 -16.03 -21.46 5.34
C LYS A 444 -15.74 -22.49 4.27
N LYS A 445 -16.46 -22.43 3.15
CA LYS A 445 -15.93 -23.00 1.94
C LYS A 445 -14.57 -22.31 1.88
N GLU A 446 -13.54 -23.03 2.28
CA GLU A 446 -12.18 -22.56 2.08
C GLU A 446 -12.13 -22.39 0.58
N LEU A 447 -12.35 -21.17 0.15
CA LEU A 447 -11.97 -20.77 -1.20
C LEU A 447 -10.49 -21.15 -1.23
N PRO A 448 -10.08 -21.99 -2.17
CA PRO A 448 -8.67 -22.31 -2.27
C PRO A 448 -7.93 -20.97 -2.28
N PHE A 449 -6.94 -20.84 -1.40
CA PHE A 449 -6.10 -19.65 -1.38
C PHE A 449 -5.73 -19.31 -2.83
N PRO A 450 -5.79 -18.02 -3.23
CA PRO A 450 -5.39 -17.67 -4.58
C PRO A 450 -4.04 -18.29 -4.87
N VAL A 451 -3.92 -18.97 -6.00
CA VAL A 451 -2.63 -19.56 -6.40
C VAL A 451 -1.69 -18.41 -6.70
N ILE A 452 -0.78 -18.14 -5.76
CA ILE A 452 0.25 -17.12 -5.92
C ILE A 452 1.41 -17.77 -6.69
N VAL A 453 1.74 -17.21 -7.84
CA VAL A 453 2.89 -17.67 -8.60
C VAL A 453 4.18 -17.38 -7.81
N PRO A 454 5.17 -18.30 -7.81
CA PRO A 454 6.40 -18.10 -7.06
C PRO A 454 7.21 -16.94 -7.64
N VAL A 455 7.96 -16.26 -6.77
CA VAL A 455 8.95 -15.27 -7.18
C VAL A 455 10.08 -15.98 -7.94
N SER A 456 10.49 -15.43 -9.07
CA SER A 456 11.66 -15.86 -9.85
C SER A 456 12.78 -14.82 -9.78
N TYR A 457 14.01 -15.19 -10.13
CA TYR A 457 15.19 -14.32 -10.04
C TYR A 457 15.80 -14.06 -11.41
N PRO A 458 15.72 -12.83 -11.97
CA PRO A 458 14.90 -11.71 -11.50
C PRO A 458 13.40 -11.99 -11.64
N ASN A 459 12.55 -11.28 -10.90
CA ASN A 459 11.11 -11.42 -11.00
C ASN A 459 10.58 -10.70 -12.26
N GLY A 460 10.81 -11.29 -13.38
CA GLY A 460 10.43 -10.78 -14.70
C GLY A 460 9.72 -11.86 -15.52
N ALA A 461 9.64 -11.68 -16.85
CA ALA A 461 9.02 -12.64 -17.77
C ALA A 461 9.73 -14.00 -17.71
N TYR A 462 11.06 -14.01 -17.65
CA TYR A 462 11.90 -15.19 -17.51
C TYR A 462 12.80 -15.05 -16.29
N GLY A 463 12.96 -16.13 -15.54
CA GLY A 463 13.76 -16.10 -14.33
C GLY A 463 14.03 -17.49 -13.79
N PHE A 464 14.95 -17.56 -12.83
CA PHE A 464 15.32 -18.80 -12.14
C PHE A 464 14.41 -19.02 -10.94
N SER A 465 14.11 -20.28 -10.62
CA SER A 465 13.31 -20.64 -9.41
C SER A 465 14.07 -20.40 -8.10
N LYS A 466 15.40 -20.31 -8.17
CA LYS A 466 16.31 -19.98 -7.07
C LYS A 466 17.28 -18.91 -7.52
N LEU A 467 17.78 -18.12 -6.58
CA LEU A 467 18.85 -17.16 -6.89
C LEU A 467 20.06 -17.91 -7.45
N PRO A 468 20.55 -17.53 -8.63
CA PRO A 468 21.76 -18.15 -9.18
C PRO A 468 22.95 -17.95 -8.24
N GLU A 469 23.66 -19.02 -7.98
CA GLU A 469 24.89 -18.99 -7.20
C GLU A 469 26.08 -19.11 -8.14
N ALA A 470 27.19 -18.47 -7.76
CA ALA A 470 28.42 -18.59 -8.53
C ALA A 470 28.96 -20.02 -8.42
N GLU A 471 28.98 -20.73 -9.54
CA GLU A 471 29.50 -22.09 -9.60
C GLU A 471 31.03 -22.11 -9.50
N THR A 472 31.56 -23.21 -8.98
CA THR A 472 32.99 -23.51 -9.12
C THR A 472 33.21 -24.21 -10.45
N LEU A 473 33.97 -23.57 -11.35
CA LEU A 473 34.23 -24.05 -12.71
C LEU A 473 35.70 -24.31 -12.91
N LEU A 474 36.05 -25.39 -13.63
CA LEU A 474 37.40 -25.69 -14.04
C LEU A 474 37.46 -25.87 -15.56
N PHE A 475 37.95 -24.86 -16.25
CA PHE A 475 38.21 -24.90 -17.66
C PHE A 475 39.51 -25.64 -17.88
N LYS A 476 39.50 -26.69 -18.71
CA LYS A 476 40.63 -27.56 -18.96
C LYS A 476 41.19 -27.31 -20.34
N ASN A 477 42.54 -27.24 -20.41
CA ASN A 477 43.27 -27.34 -21.65
C ASN A 477 42.98 -26.21 -22.67
N ALA A 478 42.75 -24.99 -22.20
CA ALA A 478 42.45 -23.81 -23.01
C ALA A 478 43.71 -23.11 -23.50
N THR A 479 43.60 -22.31 -24.56
CA THR A 479 44.55 -21.23 -24.86
C THR A 479 44.13 -19.98 -24.13
N VAL A 480 44.87 -19.56 -23.10
CA VAL A 480 44.52 -18.47 -22.21
C VAL A 480 45.29 -17.21 -22.56
N TRP A 481 44.56 -16.14 -22.91
CA TRP A 481 45.12 -14.81 -23.18
C TRP A 481 45.05 -14.03 -21.86
N THR A 482 46.17 -13.99 -21.16
CA THR A 482 46.16 -13.47 -19.78
C THR A 482 46.02 -11.96 -19.71
N ASN A 483 46.43 -11.26 -20.75
CA ASN A 483 46.60 -9.80 -20.76
C ASN A 483 47.61 -9.28 -19.69
N GLU A 484 48.49 -10.17 -19.25
CA GLU A 484 49.54 -9.94 -18.26
C GLU A 484 50.90 -10.29 -18.85
N SER A 485 51.98 -10.21 -18.06
CA SER A 485 53.36 -10.45 -18.50
C SER A 485 53.60 -11.85 -19.10
N GLU A 486 52.80 -12.85 -18.67
CA GLU A 486 52.85 -14.22 -19.13
C GLU A 486 52.35 -14.39 -20.59
N GLY A 487 51.61 -13.41 -21.10
CA GLY A 487 51.09 -13.38 -22.46
C GLY A 487 50.07 -14.48 -22.74
N ILE A 488 50.31 -15.30 -23.79
CA ILE A 488 49.38 -16.35 -24.20
C ILE A 488 49.89 -17.69 -23.67
N LEU A 489 49.06 -18.37 -22.88
CA LEU A 489 49.39 -19.68 -22.32
C LEU A 489 48.61 -20.78 -23.03
N GLU A 490 49.30 -21.72 -23.67
CA GLU A 490 48.68 -22.86 -24.34
C GLU A 490 48.44 -24.05 -23.39
N ALA A 491 47.42 -24.84 -23.72
CA ALA A 491 47.02 -26.05 -22.96
C ALA A 491 46.98 -25.80 -21.43
N THR A 492 46.31 -24.72 -21.05
CA THR A 492 46.29 -24.21 -19.68
C THR A 492 44.88 -24.30 -19.08
N ASP A 493 44.84 -24.66 -17.81
CA ASP A 493 43.60 -24.78 -17.03
C ASP A 493 43.33 -23.48 -16.26
N VAL A 494 42.04 -23.11 -16.12
CA VAL A 494 41.59 -21.98 -15.35
C VAL A 494 40.53 -22.44 -14.37
N LEU A 495 40.79 -22.22 -13.08
CA LEU A 495 39.83 -22.51 -11.99
C LEU A 495 39.14 -21.22 -11.56
N VAL A 496 37.82 -21.21 -11.66
CA VAL A 496 36.95 -20.12 -11.20
C VAL A 496 36.22 -20.57 -9.94
N GLN A 497 36.23 -19.72 -8.89
CA GLN A 497 35.50 -19.94 -7.63
C GLN A 497 34.87 -18.64 -7.18
N ASN A 498 33.61 -18.69 -6.76
CA ASN A 498 32.88 -17.53 -6.25
C ASN A 498 32.90 -16.32 -7.23
N GLY A 499 32.86 -16.59 -8.53
CA GLY A 499 32.90 -15.55 -9.56
C GLY A 499 34.30 -14.97 -9.84
N LEU A 500 35.36 -15.48 -9.20
CA LEU A 500 36.72 -15.01 -9.33
C LEU A 500 37.63 -16.08 -9.93
N ILE A 501 38.63 -15.69 -10.74
CA ILE A 501 39.69 -16.57 -11.17
C ILE A 501 40.56 -16.89 -9.95
N SER A 502 40.50 -18.15 -9.53
CA SER A 502 41.21 -18.62 -8.34
C SER A 502 42.61 -19.12 -8.66
N LYS A 503 42.79 -19.81 -9.81
CA LYS A 503 44.09 -20.35 -10.24
C LYS A 503 44.14 -20.43 -11.76
N ILE A 504 45.31 -20.19 -12.34
CA ILE A 504 45.68 -20.47 -13.71
C ILE A 504 46.89 -21.38 -13.69
N GLY A 505 46.93 -22.44 -14.49
CA GLY A 505 48.07 -23.34 -14.55
C GLY A 505 47.72 -24.68 -15.21
N LYS A 506 48.71 -25.60 -15.29
CA LYS A 506 48.50 -26.90 -15.90
C LYS A 506 48.09 -27.96 -14.88
N ASN A 507 47.28 -28.92 -15.31
CA ASN A 507 46.86 -30.08 -14.51
C ASN A 507 46.13 -29.71 -13.18
N LEU A 508 45.39 -28.61 -13.16
CA LEU A 508 44.61 -28.21 -12.00
C LEU A 508 43.53 -29.27 -11.70
N LYS A 509 43.27 -29.47 -10.40
CA LYS A 509 42.23 -30.40 -9.92
C LYS A 509 41.35 -29.68 -8.90
N SER A 510 40.06 -29.91 -8.99
CA SER A 510 39.09 -29.46 -7.99
C SER A 510 37.98 -30.53 -7.85
N LYS A 511 37.71 -30.97 -6.62
CA LYS A 511 36.65 -31.96 -6.33
C LYS A 511 35.24 -31.38 -6.47
N LYS A 512 35.10 -30.06 -6.41
CA LYS A 512 33.80 -29.35 -6.40
C LYS A 512 33.51 -28.65 -7.75
N ALA A 513 34.46 -28.60 -8.66
CA ALA A 513 34.28 -27.86 -9.90
C ALA A 513 33.53 -28.67 -10.95
N VAL A 514 32.62 -28.01 -11.66
CA VAL A 514 32.14 -28.49 -12.96
C VAL A 514 33.29 -28.33 -13.94
N ILE A 515 33.68 -29.45 -14.55
CA ILE A 515 34.79 -29.49 -15.51
C ILE A 515 34.26 -29.14 -16.89
N ILE A 516 34.89 -28.16 -17.53
CA ILE A 516 34.58 -27.71 -18.89
C ILE A 516 35.80 -28.01 -19.74
N ASP A 517 35.67 -28.88 -20.74
CA ASP A 517 36.70 -29.10 -21.73
C ASP A 517 36.78 -27.90 -22.66
N ALA A 518 37.89 -27.20 -22.58
CA ALA A 518 38.21 -26.02 -23.41
C ALA A 518 39.31 -26.29 -24.43
N THR A 519 39.55 -27.57 -24.75
CA THR A 519 40.53 -27.95 -25.78
C THR A 519 40.19 -27.29 -27.11
N GLY A 520 41.16 -26.59 -27.68
CA GLY A 520 40.99 -25.81 -28.91
C GLY A 520 40.13 -24.55 -28.78
N LYS A 521 39.81 -24.14 -27.54
CA LYS A 521 39.11 -22.88 -27.24
C LYS A 521 40.08 -21.86 -26.67
N HIS A 522 39.74 -20.59 -26.87
CA HIS A 522 40.47 -19.46 -26.32
C HIS A 522 39.68 -18.83 -25.17
N LEU A 523 40.34 -18.61 -24.03
CA LEU A 523 39.86 -17.78 -22.95
C LEU A 523 40.59 -16.42 -23.02
N THR A 524 39.80 -15.35 -23.11
CA THR A 524 40.30 -13.98 -23.12
C THR A 524 39.63 -13.19 -22.00
N THR A 525 40.21 -12.05 -21.65
CA THR A 525 39.52 -11.07 -20.80
C THR A 525 38.23 -10.60 -21.47
N GLY A 526 37.22 -10.31 -20.67
CA GLY A 526 35.99 -9.66 -21.13
C GLY A 526 36.27 -8.22 -21.61
N ILE A 527 35.45 -7.75 -22.55
CA ILE A 527 35.52 -6.36 -23.02
C ILE A 527 34.89 -5.49 -21.92
N VAL A 528 35.57 -4.41 -21.58
CA VAL A 528 35.08 -3.40 -20.62
C VAL A 528 34.60 -2.20 -21.44
N ASP A 529 33.32 -1.91 -21.33
CA ASP A 529 32.73 -0.71 -21.90
C ASP A 529 32.51 0.30 -20.76
N GLU A 530 33.19 1.44 -20.83
CA GLU A 530 33.15 2.47 -19.81
C GLU A 530 31.97 3.43 -19.98
N HIS A 531 31.17 3.26 -21.05
CA HIS A 531 30.15 4.26 -21.40
C HIS A 531 28.76 3.70 -21.76
N SER A 532 28.47 2.45 -21.52
CA SER A 532 27.13 1.86 -21.79
C SER A 532 26.10 2.06 -20.68
#